data_56f560f5b2a1acf24f9832d4b2e6e0c9
#
_entry.id   56f560f5b2a1acf24f9832d4b2e6e0c9
#
_cell.length_a   1.000
_cell.length_b   1.000
_cell.length_c   1.000
_cell.angle_alpha   90.00
_cell.angle_beta   90.00
_cell.angle_gamma   90.00
#
_symmetry.space_group_name_H-M   'P 1'
#
loop_
_entity.id
_entity.type
_entity.pdbx_description
1 polymer ?
#
loop_
_entity_poly.entity_id
_entity_poly.type
_entity_poly.pdbx_seq_one_letter_code
_entity_poly.pdbx_strand_id
1 'polypeptide(L)'
;LLLYSGNDVAYMIADNVAGNVDNFRNMMNDKVTKLGLKNTHFVTPNGLHDQNHYTTAYDLSIIARAAFKNDWVKEAMGTKKADIGTTSGIKMTVENRNKLLGSNGCLGGKTGYTTEAGKCLVAVYERDGRKILGIVLKSVYDKDDTFVFNDMEKVINWSYQAKPVTLYSNGSVIKTETLKYKPFGFFGPEKSIDVPVVARQDITYYDNKVNKAEQKLSFDFSKLSISKLSGSKSIGTLKITERDSVKTYELYSSLSKFAVLKANFVLYLGSLIAVIAVAALIIFIIRKINSRKRRNRTYYY
;
A
#
# COMPACT_ATOMS: atom_id res chain seq x y z
N LEU A 1 -0.69 9.91 31.47
CA LEU A 1 0.59 10.11 30.77
C LEU A 1 0.41 10.91 29.48
N LEU A 2 -0.44 10.47 28.53
CA LEU A 2 -0.51 11.05 27.19
C LEU A 2 -1.06 12.49 27.14
N LEU A 3 -1.98 12.85 28.03
CA LEU A 3 -2.53 14.21 28.13
C LEU A 3 -1.56 15.15 28.87
N TYR A 4 -1.29 14.85 30.14
CA TYR A 4 -0.60 15.74 31.06
C TYR A 4 0.92 15.59 31.04
N SER A 5 1.43 14.44 30.55
CA SER A 5 2.88 14.14 30.49
C SER A 5 3.55 14.02 31.88
N GLY A 6 2.92 13.27 32.82
CA GLY A 6 3.51 12.98 34.13
C GLY A 6 4.71 12.07 33.99
N ASN A 7 5.88 12.51 34.49
CA ASN A 7 7.11 11.73 34.41
C ASN A 7 7.06 10.49 35.31
N ASP A 8 6.52 10.63 36.50
CA ASP A 8 6.26 9.56 37.47
C ASP A 8 5.34 8.49 36.90
N VAL A 9 4.30 8.91 36.19
CA VAL A 9 3.34 7.98 35.53
C VAL A 9 4.06 7.10 34.50
N ALA A 10 5.07 7.61 33.80
CA ALA A 10 5.83 6.81 32.84
C ALA A 10 6.64 5.70 33.54
N TYR A 11 7.23 6.00 34.70
CA TYR A 11 7.93 5.01 35.52
C TYR A 11 6.97 3.98 36.11
N MET A 12 5.80 4.42 36.61
CA MET A 12 4.76 3.51 37.11
C MET A 12 4.29 2.52 36.02
N ILE A 13 4.13 3.01 34.79
CA ILE A 13 3.78 2.14 33.65
C ILE A 13 4.91 1.15 33.38
N ALA A 14 6.17 1.61 33.38
CA ALA A 14 7.33 0.76 33.13
C ALA A 14 7.40 -0.39 34.15
N ASP A 15 7.26 -0.07 35.43
CA ASP A 15 7.30 -1.06 36.52
C ASP A 15 6.12 -2.07 36.40
N ASN A 16 4.90 -1.58 36.11
CA ASN A 16 3.74 -2.47 35.98
C ASN A 16 3.79 -3.37 34.75
N VAL A 17 4.36 -2.89 33.62
CA VAL A 17 4.40 -3.65 32.37
C VAL A 17 5.56 -4.64 32.34
N ALA A 18 6.70 -4.27 32.88
CA ALA A 18 7.95 -5.01 32.72
C ALA A 18 8.60 -5.46 34.05
N GLY A 19 7.97 -5.13 35.17
CA GLY A 19 8.47 -5.43 36.51
C GLY A 19 9.60 -4.50 37.03
N ASN A 20 10.27 -3.78 36.12
CA ASN A 20 11.24 -2.74 36.43
C ASN A 20 11.57 -1.88 35.20
N VAL A 21 12.22 -0.75 35.43
CA VAL A 21 12.55 0.25 34.37
C VAL A 21 13.56 -0.32 33.38
N ASP A 22 14.52 -1.13 33.79
CA ASP A 22 15.54 -1.71 32.88
C ASP A 22 14.93 -2.68 31.89
N ASN A 23 14.04 -3.54 32.33
CA ASN A 23 13.27 -4.42 31.43
C ASN A 23 12.41 -3.63 30.47
N PHE A 24 11.76 -2.57 30.93
CA PHE A 24 10.93 -1.73 30.08
C PHE A 24 11.77 -1.00 29.02
N ARG A 25 12.96 -0.49 29.39
CA ARG A 25 13.92 0.09 28.45
C ARG A 25 14.32 -0.92 27.37
N ASN A 26 14.60 -2.16 27.75
CA ASN A 26 14.90 -3.22 26.80
C ASN A 26 13.71 -3.47 25.87
N MET A 27 12.47 -3.54 26.39
CA MET A 27 11.27 -3.68 25.56
C MET A 27 11.08 -2.53 24.57
N MET A 28 11.38 -1.27 24.97
CA MET A 28 11.33 -0.13 24.06
C MET A 28 12.35 -0.28 22.93
N ASN A 29 13.59 -0.65 23.21
CA ASN A 29 14.64 -0.82 22.21
C ASN A 29 14.44 -2.06 21.33
N ASP A 30 13.86 -3.13 21.85
CA ASP A 30 13.40 -4.27 21.05
C ASP A 30 12.32 -3.85 20.06
N LYS A 31 11.42 -2.95 20.47
CA LYS A 31 10.40 -2.39 19.56
C LYS A 31 11.04 -1.54 18.47
N VAL A 32 12.04 -0.73 18.79
CA VAL A 32 12.86 0.03 17.84
C VAL A 32 13.44 -0.90 16.78
N THR A 33 14.07 -1.98 17.22
CA THR A 33 14.67 -3.01 16.33
C THR A 33 13.62 -3.69 15.45
N LYS A 34 12.47 -4.11 16.03
CA LYS A 34 11.36 -4.73 15.31
C LYS A 34 10.73 -3.79 14.25
N LEU A 35 10.78 -2.49 14.48
CA LEU A 35 10.34 -1.47 13.53
C LEU A 35 11.41 -1.15 12.46
N GLY A 36 12.60 -1.73 12.54
CA GLY A 36 13.70 -1.50 11.61
C GLY A 36 14.35 -0.12 11.73
N LEU A 37 14.24 0.53 12.89
CA LEU A 37 14.77 1.87 13.11
C LEU A 37 16.26 1.81 13.44
N LYS A 38 17.05 2.68 12.83
CA LYS A 38 18.51 2.66 12.93
C LYS A 38 19.10 3.83 13.72
N ASN A 39 18.29 4.89 13.91
CA ASN A 39 18.75 6.14 14.50
C ASN A 39 17.90 6.53 15.72
N THR A 40 17.49 5.52 16.49
CA THR A 40 16.71 5.70 17.72
C THR A 40 17.21 4.78 18.80
N HIS A 41 17.40 5.34 19.99
CA HIS A 41 17.71 4.59 21.20
C HIS A 41 17.04 5.24 22.41
N PHE A 42 16.39 4.46 23.23
CA PHE A 42 15.68 4.90 24.42
C PHE A 42 16.44 4.49 25.69
N VAL A 43 16.59 5.43 26.63
CA VAL A 43 17.22 5.21 27.94
C VAL A 43 16.21 5.34 29.07
N THR A 44 15.29 6.31 28.96
CA THR A 44 14.31 6.61 30.00
C THR A 44 12.88 6.41 29.48
N PRO A 45 11.93 5.93 30.31
CA PRO A 45 10.54 5.73 29.89
C PRO A 45 9.75 7.04 29.70
N ASN A 46 10.20 8.12 30.35
CA ASN A 46 9.55 9.44 30.30
C ASN A 46 10.14 10.40 29.26
N GLY A 47 11.30 10.06 28.66
CA GLY A 47 11.95 10.89 27.66
C GLY A 47 12.78 12.06 28.23
N LEU A 48 13.10 12.04 29.53
CA LEU A 48 14.08 12.98 30.08
C LEU A 48 15.45 12.75 29.45
N HIS A 49 16.23 13.83 29.37
CA HIS A 49 17.51 13.84 28.68
C HIS A 49 18.51 12.82 29.24
N ASP A 50 19.12 12.11 28.30
CA ASP A 50 20.32 11.31 28.46
C ASP A 50 21.09 11.37 27.14
N GLN A 51 22.44 11.37 27.19
CA GLN A 51 23.29 11.48 26.00
C GLN A 51 23.02 10.35 24.97
N ASN A 52 22.59 9.20 25.46
CA ASN A 52 22.27 8.04 24.63
C ASN A 52 20.77 7.94 24.30
N HIS A 53 19.94 8.90 24.71
CA HIS A 53 18.51 8.97 24.38
C HIS A 53 18.28 9.85 23.17
N TYR A 54 18.16 9.24 22.00
CA TYR A 54 18.06 9.99 20.74
C TYR A 54 17.08 9.36 19.77
N THR A 55 16.59 10.16 18.83
CA THR A 55 15.76 9.76 17.71
C THR A 55 15.92 10.74 16.54
N THR A 56 15.31 10.40 15.41
CA THR A 56 15.16 11.30 14.27
C THR A 56 13.69 11.57 13.97
N ALA A 57 13.36 12.62 13.23
CA ALA A 57 12.00 12.87 12.80
C ALA A 57 11.45 11.72 11.95
N TYR A 58 12.29 11.09 11.14
CA TYR A 58 11.91 9.91 10.34
C TYR A 58 11.56 8.71 11.23
N ASP A 59 12.46 8.30 12.13
CA ASP A 59 12.23 7.16 13.01
C ASP A 59 11.01 7.39 13.92
N LEU A 60 10.90 8.62 14.48
CA LEU A 60 9.76 9.00 15.31
C LEU A 60 8.44 8.96 14.53
N SER A 61 8.47 9.22 13.21
CA SER A 61 7.29 9.10 12.36
C SER A 61 6.79 7.65 12.29
N ILE A 62 7.68 6.67 12.25
CA ILE A 62 7.34 5.26 12.22
C ILE A 62 6.78 4.81 13.58
N ILE A 63 7.39 5.26 14.68
CA ILE A 63 6.92 5.00 16.06
C ILE A 63 5.52 5.57 16.25
N ALA A 64 5.33 6.85 15.91
CA ALA A 64 4.05 7.53 16.06
C ALA A 64 2.94 6.87 15.23
N ARG A 65 3.22 6.48 13.99
CA ARG A 65 2.26 5.74 13.15
C ARG A 65 1.90 4.38 13.75
N ALA A 66 2.86 3.68 14.33
CA ALA A 66 2.60 2.42 15.03
C ALA A 66 1.73 2.66 16.29
N ALA A 67 1.98 3.72 17.04
CA ALA A 67 1.20 4.11 18.21
C ALA A 67 -0.25 4.50 17.84
N PHE A 68 -0.43 5.29 16.79
CA PHE A 68 -1.76 5.71 16.31
C PHE A 68 -2.59 4.58 15.66
N LYS A 69 -2.04 3.38 15.43
CA LYS A 69 -2.83 2.19 15.07
C LYS A 69 -3.59 1.60 16.27
N ASN A 70 -3.15 1.90 17.48
CA ASN A 70 -3.83 1.50 18.71
C ASN A 70 -4.95 2.52 19.02
N ASP A 71 -6.19 2.05 19.03
CA ASP A 71 -7.35 2.92 19.22
C ASP A 71 -7.36 3.60 20.59
N TRP A 72 -6.90 2.91 21.63
CA TRP A 72 -6.79 3.48 22.96
C TRP A 72 -5.77 4.62 23.03
N VAL A 73 -4.62 4.48 22.37
CA VAL A 73 -3.62 5.56 22.27
C VAL A 73 -4.18 6.75 21.50
N LYS A 74 -4.89 6.47 20.42
CA LYS A 74 -5.54 7.48 19.57
C LYS A 74 -6.59 8.27 20.37
N GLU A 75 -7.45 7.58 21.09
CA GLU A 75 -8.46 8.19 21.96
C GLU A 75 -7.79 9.06 23.05
N ALA A 76 -6.82 8.53 23.77
CA ALA A 76 -6.11 9.28 24.79
C ALA A 76 -5.42 10.54 24.24
N MET A 77 -4.71 10.44 23.09
CA MET A 77 -4.05 11.61 22.47
C MET A 77 -5.06 12.62 21.90
N GLY A 78 -6.27 12.18 21.54
CA GLY A 78 -7.36 13.03 21.04
C GLY A 78 -8.27 13.60 22.14
N THR A 79 -8.07 13.24 23.40
CA THR A 79 -8.85 13.74 24.53
C THR A 79 -8.34 15.11 24.97
N LYS A 80 -9.20 16.13 24.97
CA LYS A 80 -8.83 17.50 25.39
C LYS A 80 -8.66 17.61 26.89
N LYS A 81 -9.58 17.00 27.67
CA LYS A 81 -9.66 17.12 29.11
C LYS A 81 -10.25 15.85 29.70
N ALA A 82 -9.74 15.43 30.82
CA ALA A 82 -10.24 14.27 31.53
C ALA A 82 -10.14 14.47 33.05
N ASP A 83 -11.14 14.00 33.78
CA ASP A 83 -11.08 13.90 35.24
C ASP A 83 -10.51 12.56 35.61
N ILE A 84 -9.43 12.55 36.36
CA ILE A 84 -8.79 11.35 36.90
C ILE A 84 -8.91 11.37 38.42
N GLY A 85 -9.03 10.17 39.00
CA GLY A 85 -9.16 10.02 40.44
C GLY A 85 -8.27 8.90 40.95
N THR A 86 -7.89 8.99 42.22
CA THR A 86 -7.23 7.93 42.95
C THR A 86 -8.25 7.11 43.75
N THR A 87 -7.87 5.91 44.14
CA THR A 87 -8.67 5.06 45.07
C THR A 87 -8.87 5.73 46.44
N SER A 88 -7.98 6.68 46.82
CA SER A 88 -8.11 7.49 48.04
C SER A 88 -9.04 8.70 47.89
N GLY A 89 -9.75 8.85 46.75
CA GLY A 89 -10.73 9.90 46.54
C GLY A 89 -10.20 11.24 46.02
N ILE A 90 -8.88 11.38 45.77
CA ILE A 90 -8.32 12.59 45.16
C ILE A 90 -8.77 12.65 43.73
N LYS A 91 -9.39 13.78 43.33
CA LYS A 91 -9.77 14.06 41.94
C LYS A 91 -8.89 15.17 41.37
N MET A 92 -8.44 14.99 40.11
CA MET A 92 -7.67 15.99 39.37
C MET A 92 -8.16 16.03 37.93
N THR A 93 -8.38 17.22 37.43
CA THR A 93 -8.62 17.44 36.01
C THR A 93 -7.29 17.59 35.28
N VAL A 94 -7.06 16.79 34.25
CA VAL A 94 -5.89 16.88 33.38
C VAL A 94 -6.28 17.40 32.00
N GLU A 95 -5.46 18.28 31.45
CA GLU A 95 -5.67 18.87 30.12
C GLU A 95 -4.56 18.46 29.17
N ASN A 96 -4.93 18.29 27.89
CA ASN A 96 -3.98 17.95 26.86
C ASN A 96 -3.05 19.15 26.57
N ARG A 97 -1.75 18.91 26.59
CA ARG A 97 -0.75 19.94 26.32
C ARG A 97 -0.62 20.32 24.86
N ASN A 98 -1.23 19.55 23.94
CA ASN A 98 -1.28 19.91 22.53
C ASN A 98 -2.37 20.97 22.28
N LYS A 99 -1.97 22.24 22.22
CA LYS A 99 -2.87 23.39 21.97
C LYS A 99 -3.55 23.37 20.61
N LEU A 100 -3.04 22.57 19.63
CA LEU A 100 -3.62 22.45 18.29
C LEU A 100 -4.77 21.42 18.24
N LEU A 101 -5.00 20.67 19.32
CA LEU A 101 -5.98 19.61 19.33
C LEU A 101 -7.42 20.13 19.01
N GLY A 102 -8.01 19.57 17.95
CA GLY A 102 -9.31 19.97 17.43
C GLY A 102 -9.30 21.21 16.53
N SER A 103 -8.13 21.83 16.30
CA SER A 103 -7.97 22.95 15.37
C SER A 103 -7.46 22.43 14.03
N ASN A 104 -7.96 23.01 12.91
CA ASN A 104 -7.47 22.75 11.55
C ASN A 104 -7.34 21.26 11.18
N GLY A 105 -8.20 20.38 11.76
CA GLY A 105 -8.19 18.94 11.54
C GLY A 105 -7.17 18.16 12.39
N CYS A 106 -6.57 18.77 13.44
CA CYS A 106 -5.70 18.05 14.38
C CYS A 106 -6.50 17.05 15.22
N LEU A 107 -6.17 15.78 15.08
CA LEU A 107 -6.84 14.66 15.77
C LEU A 107 -6.21 14.32 17.12
N GLY A 108 -4.96 14.70 17.33
CA GLY A 108 -4.23 14.37 18.54
C GLY A 108 -2.73 14.51 18.35
N GLY A 109 -1.99 14.33 19.45
CA GLY A 109 -0.53 14.44 19.41
C GLY A 109 0.09 14.38 20.78
N LYS A 110 1.43 14.59 20.81
CA LYS A 110 2.21 14.61 22.03
C LYS A 110 3.31 15.69 21.95
N THR A 111 3.36 16.52 22.96
CA THR A 111 4.42 17.52 23.16
C THR A 111 5.58 16.92 23.97
N GLY A 112 6.77 17.44 23.79
CA GLY A 112 7.95 17.14 24.61
C GLY A 112 8.88 18.35 24.75
N TYR A 113 9.58 18.42 25.86
CA TYR A 113 10.57 19.45 26.09
C TYR A 113 11.65 18.98 27.06
N THR A 114 12.89 19.16 26.69
CA THR A 114 14.06 19.27 27.57
C THR A 114 14.91 20.44 27.06
N THR A 115 15.79 20.96 27.90
CA THR A 115 16.68 22.08 27.49
C THR A 115 17.51 21.72 26.26
N GLU A 116 18.00 20.49 26.20
CA GLU A 116 18.86 19.97 25.15
C GLU A 116 18.10 19.65 23.86
N ALA A 117 16.91 19.05 24.00
CA ALA A 117 16.08 18.65 22.86
C ALA A 117 15.28 19.82 22.27
N GLY A 118 15.08 20.92 23.00
CA GLY A 118 14.17 21.98 22.61
C GLY A 118 12.70 21.56 22.66
N LYS A 119 11.81 22.36 22.11
CA LYS A 119 10.39 22.04 22.02
C LYS A 119 10.16 21.05 20.88
N CYS A 120 9.42 19.99 21.18
CA CYS A 120 9.09 18.92 20.24
C CYS A 120 7.58 18.68 20.19
N LEU A 121 7.05 18.36 19.02
CA LEU A 121 5.65 18.04 18.82
C LEU A 121 5.49 16.97 17.75
N VAL A 122 4.72 15.96 18.07
CA VAL A 122 4.15 14.99 17.11
C VAL A 122 2.65 15.24 17.07
N ALA A 123 2.06 15.41 15.89
CA ALA A 123 0.63 15.60 15.77
C ALA A 123 0.07 14.97 14.49
N VAL A 124 -1.14 14.41 14.57
CA VAL A 124 -1.85 13.80 13.44
C VAL A 124 -3.00 14.71 13.03
N TYR A 125 -3.11 14.92 11.74
CA TYR A 125 -4.16 15.73 11.12
C TYR A 125 -4.94 14.90 10.11
N GLU A 126 -6.22 15.23 9.96
CA GLU A 126 -7.06 14.73 8.89
C GLU A 126 -7.85 15.89 8.25
N ARG A 127 -7.71 16.04 6.93
CA ARG A 127 -8.47 17.02 6.13
C ARG A 127 -8.87 16.33 4.82
N ASP A 128 -10.12 16.44 4.44
CA ASP A 128 -10.67 15.88 3.20
C ASP A 128 -10.30 14.40 2.99
N GLY A 129 -10.35 13.60 4.07
CA GLY A 129 -10.01 12.18 4.06
C GLY A 129 -8.52 11.85 3.97
N ARG A 130 -7.64 12.85 3.89
CA ARG A 130 -6.19 12.69 3.88
C ARG A 130 -5.61 12.85 5.29
N LYS A 131 -4.90 11.82 5.77
CA LYS A 131 -4.20 11.86 7.05
C LYS A 131 -2.74 12.21 6.88
N ILE A 132 -2.25 13.17 7.65
CA ILE A 132 -0.85 13.56 7.69
C ILE A 132 -0.37 13.54 9.13
N LEU A 133 0.79 12.94 9.37
CA LEU A 133 1.53 12.99 10.62
C LEU A 133 2.63 14.05 10.49
N GLY A 134 2.59 15.09 11.32
CA GLY A 134 3.62 16.10 11.44
C GLY A 134 4.55 15.81 12.61
N ILE A 135 5.83 16.09 12.42
CA ILE A 135 6.86 16.01 13.46
C ILE A 135 7.72 17.25 13.42
N VAL A 136 7.77 17.94 14.53
CA VAL A 136 8.67 19.08 14.79
C VAL A 136 9.59 18.69 15.94
N LEU A 137 10.88 18.73 15.70
CA LEU A 137 11.92 18.50 16.69
C LEU A 137 12.79 19.75 16.83
N LYS A 138 13.18 20.07 18.07
CA LYS A 138 14.11 21.15 18.41
C LYS A 138 13.61 22.52 17.92
N SER A 139 12.30 22.79 18.02
CA SER A 139 11.79 24.15 17.84
C SER A 139 12.28 25.06 18.96
N VAL A 140 12.36 26.36 18.64
CA VAL A 140 12.85 27.36 19.56
C VAL A 140 11.96 27.40 20.81
N TYR A 141 12.62 27.56 21.98
CA TYR A 141 11.90 27.73 23.24
C TYR A 141 11.30 29.12 23.31
N ASP A 142 10.03 29.17 23.67
CA ASP A 142 9.37 30.39 24.17
C ASP A 142 8.44 30.01 25.33
N LYS A 143 8.15 30.98 26.18
CA LYS A 143 7.37 30.75 27.41
C LYS A 143 5.95 30.25 27.11
N ASP A 144 5.36 30.67 26.01
CA ASP A 144 3.97 30.40 25.63
C ASP A 144 3.83 29.23 24.66
N ASP A 145 4.93 28.52 24.32
CA ASP A 145 4.99 27.42 23.35
C ASP A 145 4.55 27.79 21.93
N THR A 146 4.64 29.08 21.57
CA THR A 146 4.07 29.63 20.33
C THR A 146 4.80 29.06 19.10
N PHE A 147 6.14 28.99 19.16
CA PHE A 147 6.93 28.59 17.99
C PHE A 147 6.68 27.13 17.57
N VAL A 148 6.66 26.19 18.50
CA VAL A 148 6.48 24.77 18.16
C VAL A 148 5.13 24.49 17.50
N PHE A 149 4.08 25.18 17.93
CA PHE A 149 2.75 25.06 17.33
C PHE A 149 2.68 25.75 15.97
N ASN A 150 3.25 26.94 15.82
CA ASN A 150 3.34 27.62 14.53
C ASN A 150 4.19 26.86 13.52
N ASP A 151 5.29 26.25 13.94
CA ASP A 151 6.13 25.42 13.07
C ASP A 151 5.36 24.18 12.60
N MET A 152 4.60 23.53 13.49
CA MET A 152 3.74 22.41 13.13
C MET A 152 2.68 22.84 12.11
N GLU A 153 1.99 23.96 12.32
CA GLU A 153 0.98 24.44 11.38
C GLU A 153 1.57 24.77 10.00
N LYS A 154 2.75 25.38 9.95
CA LYS A 154 3.45 25.64 8.68
C LYS A 154 3.77 24.36 7.93
N VAL A 155 4.37 23.37 8.61
CA VAL A 155 4.72 22.07 8.00
C VAL A 155 3.47 21.34 7.52
N ILE A 156 2.40 21.31 8.30
CA ILE A 156 1.15 20.65 7.95
C ILE A 156 0.46 21.35 6.77
N ASN A 157 0.34 22.68 6.81
CA ASN A 157 -0.27 23.44 5.72
C ASN A 157 0.50 23.29 4.42
N TRP A 158 1.83 23.35 4.46
CA TRP A 158 2.68 23.05 3.30
C TRP A 158 2.44 21.61 2.77
N SER A 159 2.34 20.63 3.66
CA SER A 159 2.12 19.23 3.27
C SER A 159 0.77 19.01 2.59
N TYR A 160 -0.29 19.72 3.02
CA TYR A 160 -1.61 19.63 2.37
C TYR A 160 -1.66 20.33 1.01
N GLN A 161 -0.75 21.26 0.70
CA GLN A 161 -0.62 21.88 -0.63
C GLN A 161 0.00 20.93 -1.66
N ALA A 162 0.70 19.87 -1.22
CA ALA A 162 1.29 18.90 -2.12
C ALA A 162 0.21 18.22 -2.98
N LYS A 163 0.43 18.23 -4.31
CA LYS A 163 -0.44 17.55 -5.29
C LYS A 163 0.19 16.22 -5.69
N PRO A 164 -0.61 15.18 -5.93
CA PRO A 164 -0.09 13.95 -6.49
C PRO A 164 0.39 14.18 -7.92
N VAL A 165 1.42 13.46 -8.33
CA VAL A 165 1.90 13.40 -9.71
C VAL A 165 1.52 12.05 -10.33
N THR A 166 1.39 12.01 -11.66
CA THR A 166 1.03 10.80 -12.38
C THR A 166 2.24 9.88 -12.47
N LEU A 167 2.11 8.65 -11.97
CA LEU A 167 3.08 7.56 -12.14
C LEU A 167 2.85 6.86 -13.49
N TYR A 168 1.59 6.55 -13.79
CA TYR A 168 1.16 5.99 -15.07
C TYR A 168 -0.14 6.65 -15.50
N SER A 169 -0.18 7.14 -16.74
CA SER A 169 -1.38 7.76 -17.30
C SER A 169 -2.38 6.70 -17.76
N ASN A 170 -3.65 7.06 -17.75
CA ASN A 170 -4.73 6.23 -18.29
C ASN A 170 -4.42 5.76 -19.71
N GLY A 171 -4.47 4.45 -19.95
CA GLY A 171 -4.22 3.84 -21.26
C GLY A 171 -2.75 3.76 -21.66
N SER A 172 -1.81 4.33 -20.91
CA SER A 172 -0.38 4.16 -21.21
C SER A 172 0.08 2.74 -20.93
N VAL A 173 1.04 2.25 -21.73
CA VAL A 173 1.64 0.94 -21.53
C VAL A 173 2.55 0.99 -20.29
N ILE A 174 2.18 0.25 -19.26
CA ILE A 174 2.92 0.14 -18.00
C ILE A 174 4.04 -0.89 -18.12
N LYS A 175 3.72 -2.03 -18.76
CA LYS A 175 4.61 -3.17 -18.94
C LYS A 175 4.12 -4.01 -20.12
N THR A 176 5.00 -4.79 -20.71
CA THR A 176 4.65 -5.82 -21.70
C THR A 176 4.90 -7.19 -21.08
N GLU A 177 3.89 -8.07 -21.12
CA GLU A 177 3.98 -9.46 -20.64
C GLU A 177 3.84 -10.42 -21.80
N THR A 178 4.66 -11.47 -21.83
CA THR A 178 4.61 -12.50 -22.87
C THR A 178 3.69 -13.64 -22.40
N LEU A 179 2.59 -13.87 -23.14
CA LEU A 179 1.67 -14.98 -22.91
C LEU A 179 2.00 -16.13 -23.87
N LYS A 180 2.32 -17.28 -23.31
CA LYS A 180 2.41 -18.55 -24.04
C LYS A 180 1.04 -19.18 -24.19
N TYR A 181 0.72 -19.70 -25.38
CA TYR A 181 -0.57 -20.29 -25.67
C TYR A 181 -0.51 -21.33 -26.79
N LYS A 182 -1.55 -22.15 -26.88
CA LYS A 182 -1.80 -23.05 -28.02
C LYS A 182 -2.97 -22.52 -28.84
N PRO A 183 -2.81 -22.31 -30.16
CA PRO A 183 -3.83 -21.71 -31.01
C PRO A 183 -5.19 -22.41 -31.00
N PHE A 184 -5.23 -23.72 -30.83
CA PHE A 184 -6.45 -24.53 -30.77
C PHE A 184 -6.87 -24.92 -29.33
N GLY A 185 -6.46 -24.14 -28.32
CA GLY A 185 -6.77 -24.39 -26.91
C GLY A 185 -5.82 -25.37 -26.28
N PHE A 186 -6.08 -26.70 -26.40
CA PHE A 186 -5.22 -27.70 -25.75
C PHE A 186 -4.17 -28.31 -26.71
N PHE A 187 -4.30 -28.15 -28.02
CA PHE A 187 -3.42 -28.73 -29.01
C PHE A 187 -2.88 -27.71 -30.01
N GLY A 188 -1.90 -28.12 -30.78
CA GLY A 188 -1.17 -27.27 -31.70
C GLY A 188 0.20 -26.82 -31.16
N PRO A 189 0.99 -26.13 -31.99
CA PRO A 189 2.30 -25.65 -31.57
C PRO A 189 2.15 -24.59 -30.46
N GLU A 190 3.06 -24.62 -29.50
CA GLU A 190 3.15 -23.53 -28.52
C GLU A 190 3.61 -22.25 -29.20
N LYS A 191 2.89 -21.18 -29.01
CA LYS A 191 3.18 -19.84 -29.50
C LYS A 191 3.21 -18.85 -28.36
N SER A 192 3.78 -17.70 -28.59
CA SER A 192 3.79 -16.55 -27.66
C SER A 192 3.20 -15.33 -28.34
N ILE A 193 2.60 -14.46 -27.52
CA ILE A 193 2.14 -13.14 -27.93
C ILE A 193 2.51 -12.14 -26.83
N ASP A 194 3.07 -11.01 -27.23
CA ASP A 194 3.38 -9.93 -26.32
C ASP A 194 2.13 -9.10 -26.07
N VAL A 195 1.80 -8.96 -24.77
CA VAL A 195 0.59 -8.31 -24.27
C VAL A 195 0.99 -6.99 -23.62
N PRO A 196 0.77 -5.86 -24.29
CA PRO A 196 0.92 -4.56 -23.63
C PRO A 196 -0.14 -4.41 -22.55
N VAL A 197 0.33 -4.11 -21.34
CA VAL A 197 -0.50 -3.98 -20.12
C VAL A 197 -0.73 -2.50 -19.83
N VAL A 198 -1.99 -2.13 -19.60
CA VAL A 198 -2.42 -0.75 -19.34
C VAL A 198 -3.32 -0.70 -18.10
N ALA A 199 -3.36 0.45 -17.41
CA ALA A 199 -4.42 0.80 -16.48
C ALA A 199 -5.50 1.63 -17.19
N ARG A 200 -6.74 1.65 -16.65
CA ARG A 200 -7.87 2.43 -17.17
C ARG A 200 -8.17 3.67 -16.35
N GLN A 201 -7.21 4.09 -15.57
CA GLN A 201 -7.25 5.32 -14.78
C GLN A 201 -5.82 5.79 -14.56
N ASP A 202 -5.66 7.06 -14.25
CA ASP A 202 -4.36 7.59 -13.83
C ASP A 202 -3.97 6.96 -12.50
N ILE A 203 -2.74 6.50 -12.42
CA ILE A 203 -2.12 6.01 -11.19
C ILE A 203 -1.22 7.12 -10.69
N THR A 204 -1.57 7.68 -9.53
CA THR A 204 -0.89 8.85 -8.96
C THR A 204 -0.25 8.54 -7.62
N TYR A 205 0.80 9.28 -7.29
CA TYR A 205 1.49 9.22 -6.01
C TYR A 205 2.03 10.60 -5.60
N TYR A 206 2.40 10.77 -4.32
CA TYR A 206 3.05 12.00 -3.86
C TYR A 206 4.56 11.89 -4.05
N ASP A 207 5.10 12.68 -4.99
CA ASP A 207 6.51 12.62 -5.34
C ASP A 207 7.40 13.33 -4.31
N ASN A 208 8.25 12.56 -3.66
CA ASN A 208 9.36 13.03 -2.84
C ASN A 208 10.40 11.90 -2.69
N LYS A 209 11.60 12.24 -2.21
CA LYS A 209 12.71 11.29 -2.09
C LYS A 209 12.37 10.07 -1.23
N VAL A 210 11.62 10.26 -0.14
CA VAL A 210 11.25 9.17 0.78
C VAL A 210 10.23 8.25 0.14
N ASN A 211 9.17 8.79 -0.45
CA ASN A 211 8.15 7.99 -1.12
C ASN A 211 8.75 7.19 -2.29
N LYS A 212 9.64 7.81 -3.09
CA LYS A 212 10.36 7.09 -4.16
C LYS A 212 11.19 5.92 -3.64
N ALA A 213 11.87 6.10 -2.51
CA ALA A 213 12.71 5.05 -1.92
C ALA A 213 11.90 3.92 -1.28
N GLU A 214 10.74 4.22 -0.73
CA GLU A 214 9.89 3.26 0.01
C GLU A 214 8.81 2.61 -0.85
N GLN A 215 8.46 3.19 -2.01
CA GLN A 215 7.45 2.65 -2.90
C GLN A 215 7.87 1.29 -3.46
N LYS A 216 6.98 0.30 -3.34
CA LYS A 216 7.15 -1.03 -3.92
C LYS A 216 6.03 -1.31 -4.89
N LEU A 217 6.40 -1.67 -6.11
CA LEU A 217 5.48 -2.08 -7.17
C LEU A 217 5.51 -3.61 -7.27
N SER A 218 4.35 -4.23 -7.19
CA SER A 218 4.19 -5.67 -7.38
C SER A 218 3.10 -5.94 -8.41
N PHE A 219 3.44 -6.75 -9.41
CA PHE A 219 2.53 -7.15 -10.48
C PHE A 219 2.09 -8.60 -10.28
N ASP A 220 0.82 -8.86 -10.43
CA ASP A 220 0.26 -10.21 -10.46
C ASP A 220 -0.50 -10.42 -11.77
N PHE A 221 -0.05 -11.37 -12.59
CA PHE A 221 -0.62 -11.75 -13.88
C PHE A 221 -1.22 -13.16 -13.86
N SER A 222 -1.53 -13.71 -12.70
CA SER A 222 -2.16 -15.03 -12.55
C SER A 222 -3.47 -15.18 -13.34
N LYS A 223 -4.13 -14.06 -13.64
CA LYS A 223 -5.36 -14.00 -14.45
C LYS A 223 -5.12 -13.86 -15.96
N LEU A 224 -3.88 -13.74 -16.42
CA LEU A 224 -3.56 -13.54 -17.83
C LEU A 224 -3.91 -14.79 -18.66
N SER A 225 -4.75 -14.64 -19.65
CA SER A 225 -5.18 -15.72 -20.55
C SER A 225 -5.70 -15.15 -21.88
N ILE A 226 -5.68 -16.00 -22.94
CA ILE A 226 -6.18 -15.64 -24.28
C ILE A 226 -7.60 -15.07 -24.23
N SER A 227 -8.49 -15.65 -23.45
CA SER A 227 -9.90 -15.23 -23.36
C SER A 227 -10.08 -13.83 -22.75
N LYS A 228 -9.07 -13.27 -22.12
CA LYS A 228 -9.08 -11.96 -21.48
C LYS A 228 -8.36 -10.86 -22.28
N LEU A 229 -7.68 -11.23 -23.38
CA LEU A 229 -6.91 -10.26 -24.17
C LEU A 229 -7.78 -9.19 -24.88
N SER A 230 -9.09 -9.39 -24.95
CA SER A 230 -10.00 -8.44 -25.62
C SER A 230 -10.17 -7.07 -24.94
N GLY A 231 -9.41 -6.79 -23.91
CA GLY A 231 -9.39 -5.52 -23.19
C GLY A 231 -10.58 -5.28 -22.24
N SER A 232 -11.65 -6.05 -22.30
CA SER A 232 -12.84 -5.85 -21.44
C SER A 232 -12.68 -6.41 -20.02
N LYS A 233 -11.84 -7.42 -19.85
CA LYS A 233 -11.62 -8.11 -18.59
C LYS A 233 -10.20 -7.81 -18.05
N SER A 234 -10.08 -7.74 -16.73
CA SER A 234 -8.77 -7.62 -16.08
C SER A 234 -7.91 -8.85 -16.36
N ILE A 235 -6.65 -8.60 -16.70
CA ILE A 235 -5.63 -9.61 -16.95
C ILE A 235 -4.65 -9.76 -15.77
N GLY A 236 -4.70 -8.84 -14.81
CA GLY A 236 -3.82 -8.84 -13.65
C GLY A 236 -4.05 -7.65 -12.76
N THR A 237 -3.20 -7.49 -11.77
CA THR A 237 -3.25 -6.36 -10.84
C THR A 237 -1.86 -5.74 -10.64
N LEU A 238 -1.82 -4.43 -10.43
CA LEU A 238 -0.69 -3.70 -9.90
C LEU A 238 -0.98 -3.33 -8.45
N LYS A 239 -0.15 -3.79 -7.56
CA LYS A 239 -0.16 -3.43 -6.15
C LYS A 239 0.95 -2.43 -5.88
N ILE A 240 0.59 -1.26 -5.39
CA ILE A 240 1.52 -0.22 -4.95
C ILE A 240 1.48 -0.17 -3.44
N THR A 241 2.62 -0.48 -2.82
CA THR A 241 2.78 -0.39 -1.37
C THR A 241 3.64 0.81 -1.05
N GLU A 242 3.10 1.72 -0.26
CA GLU A 242 3.78 2.89 0.28
C GLU A 242 3.61 2.86 1.80
N ARG A 243 4.67 2.48 2.53
CA ARG A 243 4.62 2.28 3.99
C ARG A 243 3.49 1.33 4.39
N ASP A 244 2.47 1.85 5.07
CA ASP A 244 1.29 1.09 5.52
C ASP A 244 0.12 1.15 4.54
N SER A 245 0.24 1.95 3.48
CA SER A 245 -0.79 2.09 2.47
C SER A 245 -0.55 1.10 1.34
N VAL A 246 -1.61 0.37 0.98
CA VAL A 246 -1.59 -0.55 -0.14
C VAL A 246 -2.74 -0.18 -1.07
N LYS A 247 -2.40 0.20 -2.30
CA LYS A 247 -3.38 0.46 -3.36
C LYS A 247 -3.26 -0.62 -4.42
N THR A 248 -4.40 -1.13 -4.87
CA THR A 248 -4.46 -2.16 -5.92
C THR A 248 -5.22 -1.62 -7.12
N TYR A 249 -4.63 -1.78 -8.30
CA TYR A 249 -5.18 -1.33 -9.58
C TYR A 249 -5.35 -2.52 -10.50
N GLU A 250 -6.52 -2.62 -11.12
CA GLU A 250 -6.77 -3.63 -12.15
C GLU A 250 -6.05 -3.26 -13.43
N LEU A 251 -5.42 -4.25 -14.04
CA LEU A 251 -4.66 -4.13 -15.28
C LEU A 251 -5.39 -4.82 -16.43
N TYR A 252 -5.26 -4.23 -17.62
CA TYR A 252 -5.95 -4.65 -18.83
C TYR A 252 -4.98 -4.81 -19.99
N SER A 253 -5.38 -5.61 -20.98
CA SER A 253 -4.67 -5.68 -22.25
C SER A 253 -5.11 -4.53 -23.17
N SER A 254 -4.17 -3.90 -23.88
CA SER A 254 -4.46 -2.99 -24.97
C SER A 254 -4.53 -3.67 -26.35
N LEU A 255 -4.38 -5.00 -26.41
CA LEU A 255 -4.49 -5.74 -27.65
C LEU A 255 -5.89 -5.68 -28.23
N SER A 256 -5.99 -5.62 -29.58
CA SER A 256 -7.25 -5.72 -30.27
C SER A 256 -7.86 -7.12 -30.10
N LYS A 257 -9.21 -7.22 -30.19
CA LYS A 257 -9.93 -8.50 -30.15
C LYS A 257 -9.45 -9.51 -31.20
N PHE A 258 -8.88 -9.02 -32.30
CA PHE A 258 -8.43 -9.84 -33.42
C PHE A 258 -6.92 -10.12 -33.39
N ALA A 259 -6.18 -9.66 -32.39
CA ALA A 259 -4.72 -9.81 -32.35
C ALA A 259 -4.28 -11.29 -32.44
N VAL A 260 -4.94 -12.18 -31.69
CA VAL A 260 -4.65 -13.62 -31.70
C VAL A 260 -5.04 -14.25 -33.02
N LEU A 261 -6.21 -13.88 -33.59
CA LEU A 261 -6.65 -14.34 -34.90
C LEU A 261 -5.68 -13.92 -36.01
N LYS A 262 -5.25 -12.66 -36.02
CA LYS A 262 -4.27 -12.13 -36.97
C LYS A 262 -2.93 -12.86 -36.86
N ALA A 263 -2.43 -13.09 -35.65
CA ALA A 263 -1.17 -13.81 -35.38
C ALA A 263 -1.20 -15.28 -35.84
N ASN A 264 -2.38 -15.88 -35.97
CA ASN A 264 -2.55 -17.30 -36.33
C ASN A 264 -3.33 -17.50 -37.63
N PHE A 265 -3.55 -16.46 -38.43
CA PHE A 265 -4.40 -16.51 -39.61
C PHE A 265 -4.01 -17.62 -40.59
N VAL A 266 -2.72 -17.74 -40.94
CA VAL A 266 -2.22 -18.75 -41.86
C VAL A 266 -2.43 -20.17 -41.30
N LEU A 267 -2.22 -20.35 -40.00
CA LEU A 267 -2.42 -21.65 -39.34
C LEU A 267 -3.91 -22.06 -39.35
N TYR A 268 -4.79 -21.13 -39.04
CA TYR A 268 -6.25 -21.38 -39.04
C TYR A 268 -6.78 -21.65 -40.46
N LEU A 269 -6.31 -20.88 -41.45
CA LEU A 269 -6.69 -21.08 -42.87
C LEU A 269 -6.19 -22.43 -43.37
N GLY A 270 -4.93 -22.80 -43.12
CA GLY A 270 -4.37 -24.09 -43.51
C GLY A 270 -5.11 -25.25 -42.84
N SER A 271 -5.43 -25.17 -41.57
CA SER A 271 -6.19 -26.22 -40.88
C SER A 271 -7.64 -26.35 -41.42
N LEU A 272 -8.29 -25.25 -41.76
CA LEU A 272 -9.62 -25.27 -42.39
C LEU A 272 -9.59 -25.97 -43.76
N ILE A 273 -8.60 -25.66 -44.61
CA ILE A 273 -8.40 -26.30 -45.91
C ILE A 273 -8.16 -27.82 -45.73
N ALA A 274 -7.33 -28.22 -44.76
CA ALA A 274 -7.06 -29.60 -44.46
C ALA A 274 -8.35 -30.34 -44.02
N VAL A 275 -9.18 -29.78 -43.18
CA VAL A 275 -10.48 -30.35 -42.77
C VAL A 275 -11.42 -30.53 -43.96
N ILE A 276 -11.50 -29.53 -44.83
CA ILE A 276 -12.31 -29.60 -46.04
C ILE A 276 -11.83 -30.71 -46.97
N ALA A 277 -10.51 -30.83 -47.17
CA ALA A 277 -9.92 -31.87 -48.01
C ALA A 277 -10.21 -33.29 -47.45
N VAL A 278 -10.09 -33.47 -46.12
CA VAL A 278 -10.42 -34.75 -45.47
C VAL A 278 -11.91 -35.08 -45.62
N ALA A 279 -12.79 -34.12 -45.44
CA ALA A 279 -14.24 -34.29 -45.63
C ALA A 279 -14.59 -34.67 -47.07
N ALA A 280 -13.99 -34.01 -48.06
CA ALA A 280 -14.13 -34.35 -49.46
C ALA A 280 -13.65 -35.78 -49.78
N LEU A 281 -12.50 -36.18 -49.24
CA LEU A 281 -11.98 -37.55 -49.36
C LEU A 281 -12.94 -38.59 -48.78
N ILE A 282 -13.46 -38.36 -47.61
CA ILE A 282 -14.46 -39.24 -46.98
C ILE A 282 -15.71 -39.41 -47.85
N ILE A 283 -16.25 -38.29 -48.37
CA ILE A 283 -17.41 -38.30 -49.26
C ILE A 283 -17.09 -39.09 -50.56
N PHE A 284 -15.89 -38.89 -51.12
CA PHE A 284 -15.44 -39.63 -52.29
C PHE A 284 -15.38 -41.14 -52.02
N ILE A 285 -14.78 -41.54 -50.89
CA ILE A 285 -14.70 -42.98 -50.51
C ILE A 285 -16.10 -43.55 -50.34
N ILE A 286 -17.00 -42.88 -49.64
CA ILE A 286 -18.40 -43.34 -49.43
C ILE A 286 -19.09 -43.52 -50.78
N ARG A 287 -18.98 -42.54 -51.69
CA ARG A 287 -19.55 -42.65 -53.04
C ARG A 287 -18.98 -43.83 -53.82
N LYS A 288 -17.69 -44.06 -53.75
CA LYS A 288 -17.03 -45.22 -54.42
C LYS A 288 -17.49 -46.55 -53.86
N ILE A 289 -17.63 -46.69 -52.54
CA ILE A 289 -18.19 -47.90 -51.88
C ILE A 289 -19.65 -48.15 -52.34
N ASN A 290 -20.48 -47.11 -52.30
CA ASN A 290 -21.87 -47.21 -52.70
C ASN A 290 -22.03 -47.57 -54.18
N SER A 291 -21.21 -47.01 -55.05
CA SER A 291 -21.23 -47.36 -56.49
C SER A 291 -20.81 -48.82 -56.73
N ARG A 292 -19.83 -49.33 -56.02
CA ARG A 292 -19.43 -50.76 -56.06
C ARG A 292 -20.55 -51.66 -55.55
N LYS A 293 -21.23 -51.33 -54.47
CA LYS A 293 -22.40 -52.09 -53.95
C LYS A 293 -23.56 -52.12 -54.94
N ARG A 294 -23.84 -51.00 -55.69
CA ARG A 294 -24.87 -50.96 -56.74
C ARG A 294 -24.48 -51.85 -57.90
N ARG A 295 -23.24 -51.84 -58.38
CA ARG A 295 -22.73 -52.70 -59.48
C ARG A 295 -22.82 -54.17 -59.17
N ASN A 296 -22.49 -54.58 -57.92
CA ASN A 296 -22.61 -55.99 -57.53
C ASN A 296 -24.06 -56.52 -57.42
N ARG A 297 -25.03 -55.60 -57.15
CA ARG A 297 -26.46 -55.97 -57.13
C ARG A 297 -27.05 -56.19 -58.53
N THR A 298 -26.46 -55.55 -59.57
CA THR A 298 -26.94 -55.66 -60.96
C THR A 298 -26.47 -56.95 -61.63
N TYR A 299 -25.58 -57.77 -61.02
CA TYR A 299 -25.08 -59.04 -61.52
C TYR A 299 -25.83 -60.32 -60.96
N TYR A 300 -26.87 -60.08 -60.14
CA TYR A 300 -27.66 -61.18 -59.52
C TYR A 300 -29.14 -61.14 -59.96
N TYR A 301 -29.43 -60.61 -61.15
CA TYR A 301 -30.72 -60.74 -61.82
C TYR A 301 -30.54 -61.18 -63.27
#